data_c1471e45a7e34b2bf07e175e5d8afd69
#
_entry.id   c1471e45a7e34b2bf07e175e5d8afd69
#
_cell.length_a   1.000
_cell.length_b   1.000
_cell.length_c   1.000
_cell.angle_alpha   90.00
_cell.angle_beta   90.00
_cell.angle_gamma   90.00
#
_symmetry.space_group_name_H-M   'P 1'
#
loop_
_entity.id
_entity.type
_entity.pdbx_description
1 polymer ?
#
loop_
_entity_poly.entity_id
_entity_poly.type
_entity_poly.pdbx_seq_one_letter_code
_entity_poly.pdbx_strand_id
1 'polypeptide(L)'
;IGASVLGGVCNNSGGALVRRGPAYTELALYAQLGADGVLRLVNHLGIALGEDPEDMLTRLQAGRYTAADIVNDPTRAASDHTYAAHVRQVDAATPARFNADPTRLHEASGSAGKLALFAVRLDTFPKEDTVVFYVGSNAPDDLTAVRRHLLTALPSLPVAGEYIHRDAYDIGERYGKDTFLLIDRLGTARVPRAFALKSRVDAFFERLGLHGVSDRALQRLAGLLPPHLPRRMSEFRA
;
A
#
# COMPACT_ATOMS: atom_id res chain seq x y z
N ILE A 1 6.32 -5.15 -9.19
CA ILE A 1 5.30 -4.45 -8.44
C ILE A 1 5.90 -3.12 -7.99
N GLY A 2 5.69 -2.06 -8.77
CA GLY A 2 6.28 -0.75 -8.55
C GLY A 2 5.29 0.25 -7.93
N ALA A 3 4.52 -0.15 -6.90
CA ALA A 3 3.65 0.76 -6.21
C ALA A 3 4.47 1.78 -5.40
N SER A 4 4.17 3.06 -5.55
CA SER A 4 4.74 4.13 -4.74
C SER A 4 3.80 4.50 -3.59
N VAL A 5 4.36 5.02 -2.50
CA VAL A 5 3.55 5.55 -1.39
C VAL A 5 2.63 6.68 -1.88
N LEU A 6 3.16 7.58 -2.69
CA LEU A 6 2.37 8.68 -3.27
C LEU A 6 1.21 8.17 -4.12
N GLY A 7 1.45 7.15 -4.98
CA GLY A 7 0.39 6.52 -5.77
C GLY A 7 -0.68 5.87 -4.90
N GLY A 8 -0.29 5.22 -3.80
CA GLY A 8 -1.21 4.67 -2.81
C GLY A 8 -2.11 5.73 -2.18
N VAL A 9 -1.54 6.87 -1.78
CA VAL A 9 -2.28 8.01 -1.23
C VAL A 9 -3.22 8.61 -2.27
N CYS A 10 -2.74 8.89 -3.49
CA CYS A 10 -3.55 9.45 -4.57
C CYS A 10 -4.75 8.57 -4.94
N ASN A 11 -4.60 7.25 -4.86
CA ASN A 11 -5.67 6.29 -5.13
C ASN A 11 -6.51 5.97 -3.89
N ASN A 12 -6.20 6.54 -2.75
CA ASN A 12 -6.85 6.22 -1.48
C ASN A 12 -6.83 4.71 -1.19
N SER A 13 -5.72 4.08 -1.52
CA SER A 13 -5.58 2.62 -1.52
C SER A 13 -5.69 2.05 -0.12
N GLY A 14 -6.58 1.07 0.03
CA GLY A 14 -6.60 0.19 1.18
C GLY A 14 -5.49 -0.86 1.12
N GLY A 15 -5.37 -1.63 2.18
CA GLY A 15 -4.43 -2.74 2.31
C GLY A 15 -4.84 -3.65 3.45
N ALA A 16 -3.98 -4.63 3.76
CA ALA A 16 -4.20 -5.58 4.84
C ALA A 16 -4.09 -4.97 6.26
N LEU A 17 -3.67 -3.71 6.39
CA LEU A 17 -3.51 -3.05 7.69
C LEU A 17 -4.87 -2.77 8.33
N VAL A 18 -5.15 -3.45 9.45
CA VAL A 18 -6.40 -3.34 10.18
C VAL A 18 -6.34 -2.24 11.22
N ARG A 19 -5.31 -2.23 12.07
CA ARG A 19 -5.20 -1.28 13.19
C ARG A 19 -4.97 0.15 12.74
N ARG A 20 -4.27 0.35 11.62
CA ARG A 20 -3.82 1.67 11.14
C ARG A 20 -4.50 2.13 9.87
N GLY A 21 -5.21 1.24 9.21
CA GLY A 21 -5.97 1.52 8.01
C GLY A 21 -5.11 1.82 6.77
N PRO A 22 -5.76 2.32 5.73
CA PRO A 22 -5.12 2.64 4.46
C PRO A 22 -4.19 3.85 4.56
N ALA A 23 -3.33 4.02 3.54
CA ALA A 23 -2.48 5.19 3.42
C ALA A 23 -3.34 6.44 3.17
N TYR A 24 -3.42 7.29 4.17
CA TYR A 24 -4.20 8.53 4.17
C TYR A 24 -3.38 9.66 4.78
N THR A 25 -3.49 10.84 4.23
CA THR A 25 -2.94 12.05 4.83
C THR A 25 -3.59 13.31 4.29
N GLU A 26 -3.73 14.31 5.15
CA GLU A 26 -4.12 15.68 4.82
C GLU A 26 -2.89 16.59 4.69
N LEU A 27 -1.69 16.04 4.89
CA LEU A 27 -0.43 16.76 4.87
C LEU A 27 0.32 16.45 3.57
N ALA A 28 0.25 17.37 2.61
CA ALA A 28 0.81 17.19 1.28
C ALA A 28 1.40 18.49 0.69
N LEU A 29 2.37 18.33 -0.20
CA LEU A 29 2.84 19.35 -1.13
C LEU A 29 2.45 18.94 -2.54
N TYR A 30 1.65 19.77 -3.21
CA TYR A 30 1.11 19.43 -4.52
C TYR A 30 0.91 20.66 -5.39
N ALA A 31 0.93 20.47 -6.71
CA ALA A 31 0.50 21.49 -7.66
C ALA A 31 -0.86 21.11 -8.25
N GLN A 32 -1.71 22.12 -8.37
CA GLN A 32 -3.01 22.01 -9.02
C GLN A 32 -3.27 23.18 -9.95
N LEU A 33 -4.01 22.92 -11.01
CA LEU A 33 -4.54 23.96 -11.89
C LEU A 33 -5.87 24.42 -11.30
N GLY A 34 -5.96 25.71 -10.94
CA GLY A 34 -7.18 26.32 -10.45
C GLY A 34 -8.24 26.50 -11.53
N ALA A 35 -9.48 26.77 -11.16
CA ALA A 35 -10.56 27.09 -12.09
C ALA A 35 -10.29 28.37 -12.91
N ASP A 36 -9.43 29.24 -12.42
CA ASP A 36 -8.93 30.43 -13.08
C ASP A 36 -7.79 30.18 -14.10
N GLY A 37 -7.43 28.90 -14.31
CA GLY A 37 -6.34 28.51 -15.19
C GLY A 37 -4.94 28.75 -14.63
N VAL A 38 -4.80 29.13 -13.37
CA VAL A 38 -3.50 29.37 -12.74
C VAL A 38 -2.99 28.11 -12.05
N LEU A 39 -1.75 27.73 -12.38
CA LEU A 39 -1.05 26.66 -11.69
C LEU A 39 -0.49 27.18 -10.36
N ARG A 40 -0.80 26.48 -9.27
CA ARG A 40 -0.34 26.82 -7.92
C ARG A 40 0.34 25.63 -7.26
N LEU A 41 1.47 25.90 -6.59
CA LEU A 41 2.07 24.96 -5.65
C LEU A 41 1.47 25.24 -4.26
N VAL A 42 0.83 24.23 -3.68
CA VAL A 42 0.15 24.33 -2.38
C VAL A 42 0.94 23.53 -1.36
N ASN A 43 1.35 24.19 -0.28
CA ASN A 43 2.10 23.55 0.81
C ASN A 43 1.19 23.35 2.03
N HIS A 44 0.71 22.13 2.19
CA HIS A 44 0.01 21.67 3.38
C HIS A 44 0.80 20.60 4.14
N LEU A 45 2.13 20.47 3.90
CA LEU A 45 2.97 19.52 4.63
C LEU A 45 3.07 19.78 6.13
N GLY A 46 2.73 20.99 6.57
CA GLY A 46 3.05 21.44 7.92
C GLY A 46 4.55 21.63 8.13
N ILE A 47 5.27 22.06 7.09
CA ILE A 47 6.69 22.43 7.13
C ILE A 47 6.82 23.81 6.47
N ALA A 48 7.37 24.78 7.19
CA ALA A 48 7.61 26.13 6.68
C ALA A 48 8.77 26.13 5.67
N LEU A 49 8.44 26.07 4.37
CA LEU A 49 9.43 25.99 3.28
C LEU A 49 9.66 27.31 2.56
N GLY A 50 8.96 28.40 2.94
CA GLY A 50 8.92 29.67 2.23
C GLY A 50 7.70 29.77 1.31
N GLU A 51 7.67 30.82 0.46
CA GLU A 51 6.53 31.09 -0.42
C GLU A 51 6.84 30.84 -1.90
N ASP A 52 8.12 30.93 -2.28
CA ASP A 52 8.54 30.69 -3.66
C ASP A 52 8.50 29.18 -4.00
N PRO A 53 7.83 28.79 -5.09
CA PRO A 53 7.66 27.37 -5.45
C PRO A 53 8.98 26.63 -5.69
N GLU A 54 9.97 27.24 -6.34
CA GLU A 54 11.24 26.60 -6.63
C GLU A 54 12.08 26.43 -5.35
N ASP A 55 12.05 27.45 -4.49
CA ASP A 55 12.71 27.39 -3.18
C ASP A 55 12.09 26.32 -2.29
N MET A 56 10.76 26.20 -2.26
CA MET A 56 10.06 25.15 -1.51
C MET A 56 10.54 23.76 -1.93
N LEU A 57 10.51 23.48 -3.23
CA LEU A 57 10.91 22.18 -3.78
C LEU A 57 12.39 21.89 -3.51
N THR A 58 13.25 22.89 -3.71
CA THR A 58 14.70 22.77 -3.49
C THR A 58 15.04 22.55 -2.02
N ARG A 59 14.39 23.29 -1.12
CA ARG A 59 14.59 23.12 0.33
C ARG A 59 14.12 21.75 0.80
N LEU A 60 12.95 21.30 0.32
CA LEU A 60 12.42 19.98 0.67
C LEU A 60 13.32 18.86 0.15
N GLN A 61 13.73 18.91 -1.12
CA GLN A 61 14.60 17.90 -1.73
C GLN A 61 15.97 17.83 -1.03
N ALA A 62 16.51 18.94 -0.61
CA ALA A 62 17.79 19.03 0.09
C ALA A 62 17.70 18.74 1.60
N GLY A 63 16.47 18.53 2.13
CA GLY A 63 16.27 18.37 3.57
C GLY A 63 16.65 19.62 4.39
N ARG A 64 16.59 20.81 3.80
CA ARG A 64 16.95 22.09 4.45
C ARG A 64 15.80 22.65 5.26
N TYR A 65 15.38 21.91 6.27
CA TYR A 65 14.43 22.30 7.29
C TYR A 65 14.76 21.61 8.62
N THR A 66 14.32 22.19 9.71
CA THR A 66 14.58 21.72 11.07
C THR A 66 13.26 21.46 11.81
N ALA A 67 13.35 20.98 13.04
CA ALA A 67 12.17 20.80 13.88
C ALA A 67 11.43 22.13 14.16
N ALA A 68 12.12 23.27 14.13
CA ALA A 68 11.52 24.58 14.31
C ALA A 68 10.67 25.01 13.11
N ASP A 69 10.92 24.47 11.91
CA ASP A 69 10.15 24.74 10.71
C ASP A 69 8.87 23.88 10.64
N ILE A 70 8.70 22.93 11.56
CA ILE A 70 7.51 22.04 11.60
C ILE A 70 6.35 22.79 12.28
N VAL A 71 5.31 23.05 11.52
CA VAL A 71 4.06 23.64 11.99
C VAL A 71 3.07 22.51 12.29
N ASN A 72 2.59 22.46 13.52
CA ASN A 72 1.52 21.54 13.89
C ASN A 72 0.18 22.20 13.68
N ASP A 73 -0.53 21.77 12.64
CA ASP A 73 -1.91 22.16 12.39
C ASP A 73 -2.84 21.07 12.98
N PRO A 74 -3.57 21.35 14.08
CA PRO A 74 -4.45 20.38 14.71
C PRO A 74 -5.68 20.03 13.87
N THR A 75 -5.94 20.80 12.79
CA THR A 75 -7.06 20.55 11.88
C THR A 75 -6.72 19.58 10.75
N ARG A 76 -5.43 19.19 10.63
CA ARG A 76 -4.95 18.27 9.59
C ARG A 76 -4.28 17.05 10.18
N ALA A 77 -4.61 15.89 9.64
CA ALA A 77 -4.11 14.61 10.11
C ALA A 77 -3.11 13.97 9.13
N ALA A 78 -2.03 13.40 9.67
CA ALA A 78 -1.04 12.61 8.92
C ALA A 78 -1.47 11.15 8.72
N SER A 79 -2.57 10.72 9.34
CA SER A 79 -3.19 9.40 9.21
C SER A 79 -4.67 9.45 9.55
N ASP A 80 -5.43 8.39 9.23
CA ASP A 80 -6.83 8.27 9.60
C ASP A 80 -6.96 7.82 11.06
N HIS A 81 -7.10 8.78 11.97
CA HIS A 81 -7.22 8.51 13.42
C HIS A 81 -8.55 7.87 13.82
N THR A 82 -9.56 7.86 12.94
CA THR A 82 -10.89 7.30 13.24
C THR A 82 -11.06 5.88 12.71
N TYR A 83 -10.14 5.41 11.87
CA TYR A 83 -10.26 4.12 11.21
C TYR A 83 -10.43 2.94 12.17
N ALA A 84 -9.68 2.90 13.26
CA ALA A 84 -9.75 1.82 14.24
C ALA A 84 -11.15 1.71 14.89
N ALA A 85 -11.87 2.82 15.06
CA ALA A 85 -13.24 2.83 15.54
C ALA A 85 -14.22 2.36 14.46
N HIS A 86 -14.02 2.80 13.20
CA HIS A 86 -14.89 2.42 12.08
C HIS A 86 -14.79 0.93 11.74
N VAL A 87 -13.57 0.35 11.72
CA VAL A 87 -13.40 -1.06 11.37
C VAL A 87 -14.03 -2.02 12.39
N ARG A 88 -14.26 -1.57 13.61
CA ARG A 88 -14.97 -2.32 14.66
C ARG A 88 -16.49 -2.34 14.47
N GLN A 89 -17.04 -1.47 13.64
CA GLN A 89 -18.47 -1.40 13.32
C GLN A 89 -18.81 -2.43 12.23
N VAL A 90 -18.68 -3.70 12.58
CA VAL A 90 -18.78 -4.82 11.64
C VAL A 90 -20.16 -5.00 10.98
N ASP A 91 -21.19 -4.38 11.54
CA ASP A 91 -22.57 -4.41 11.05
C ASP A 91 -22.97 -3.09 10.37
N ALA A 92 -22.04 -2.15 10.17
CA ALA A 92 -22.32 -0.92 9.46
C ALA A 92 -22.76 -1.21 8.00
N ALA A 93 -23.70 -0.39 7.49
CA ALA A 93 -24.21 -0.53 6.12
C ALA A 93 -23.14 -0.27 5.04
N THR A 94 -22.08 0.44 5.40
CA THR A 94 -20.95 0.76 4.51
C THR A 94 -19.67 0.12 5.04
N PRO A 95 -18.73 -0.26 4.16
CA PRO A 95 -17.41 -0.72 4.61
C PRO A 95 -16.69 0.39 5.38
N ALA A 96 -15.80 -0.01 6.29
CA ALA A 96 -15.00 0.93 7.09
C ALA A 96 -14.18 1.89 6.23
N ARG A 97 -13.79 1.47 5.04
CA ARG A 97 -13.09 2.28 4.06
C ARG A 97 -13.35 1.79 2.63
N PHE A 98 -13.50 2.73 1.70
CA PHE A 98 -13.53 2.50 0.26
C PHE A 98 -12.92 3.69 -0.48
N ASN A 99 -12.39 3.47 -1.68
CA ASN A 99 -11.57 4.47 -2.38
C ASN A 99 -12.31 5.79 -2.67
N ALA A 100 -13.60 5.72 -2.94
CA ALA A 100 -14.43 6.89 -3.23
C ALA A 100 -15.17 7.46 -2.01
N ASP A 101 -14.74 7.14 -0.79
CA ASP A 101 -15.33 7.66 0.44
C ASP A 101 -15.21 9.18 0.51
N PRO A 102 -16.33 9.93 0.39
CA PRO A 102 -16.28 11.39 0.33
C PRO A 102 -15.75 12.02 1.63
N THR A 103 -15.83 11.30 2.74
CA THR A 103 -15.32 11.76 4.04
C THR A 103 -13.81 11.62 4.16
N ARG A 104 -13.17 10.94 3.19
CA ARG A 104 -11.73 10.65 3.14
C ARG A 104 -11.05 11.16 1.87
N LEU A 105 -11.78 11.88 1.03
CA LEU A 105 -11.19 12.59 -0.10
C LEU A 105 -10.67 13.92 0.40
N HIS A 106 -9.36 14.08 0.45
CA HIS A 106 -8.72 15.29 0.94
C HIS A 106 -7.46 15.56 0.11
N GLU A 107 -7.52 16.57 -0.75
CA GLU A 107 -6.37 17.01 -1.58
C GLU A 107 -5.64 15.82 -2.23
N ALA A 108 -4.46 15.42 -1.68
CA ALA A 108 -3.69 14.30 -2.17
C ALA A 108 -4.42 12.95 -2.04
N SER A 109 -5.06 12.72 -0.88
CA SER A 109 -5.78 11.47 -0.62
C SER A 109 -7.01 11.34 -1.50
N GLY A 110 -6.99 10.33 -2.39
CA GLY A 110 -8.06 10.08 -3.35
C GLY A 110 -8.10 11.06 -4.52
N SER A 111 -7.03 11.80 -4.81
CA SER A 111 -6.97 12.76 -5.92
C SER A 111 -7.09 12.11 -7.31
N ALA A 112 -6.77 10.83 -7.43
CA ALA A 112 -6.88 10.04 -8.67
C ALA A 112 -6.23 10.74 -9.89
N GLY A 113 -5.10 11.40 -9.68
CA GLY A 113 -4.33 12.06 -10.74
C GLY A 113 -4.81 13.46 -11.12
N LYS A 114 -5.73 14.08 -10.35
CA LYS A 114 -6.21 15.45 -10.61
C LYS A 114 -5.24 16.53 -10.17
N LEU A 115 -4.13 16.17 -9.53
CA LEU A 115 -3.07 17.09 -9.11
C LEU A 115 -1.71 16.41 -9.26
N ALA A 116 -0.63 17.21 -9.27
CA ALA A 116 0.73 16.71 -9.25
C ALA A 116 1.24 16.71 -7.79
N LEU A 117 1.44 15.51 -7.24
CA LEU A 117 1.86 15.34 -5.87
C LEU A 117 3.39 15.21 -5.77
N PHE A 118 4.02 16.08 -4.99
CA PHE A 118 5.48 16.11 -4.79
C PHE A 118 5.91 15.41 -3.51
N ALA A 119 5.19 15.62 -2.41
CA ALA A 119 5.51 15.05 -1.12
C ALA A 119 4.27 14.88 -0.25
N VAL A 120 4.36 13.94 0.69
CA VAL A 120 3.38 13.72 1.75
C VAL A 120 4.08 13.53 3.09
N ARG A 121 3.41 13.90 4.17
CA ARG A 121 3.81 13.57 5.52
C ARG A 121 2.81 12.55 6.09
N LEU A 122 3.34 11.45 6.61
CA LEU A 122 2.58 10.34 7.16
C LEU A 122 3.04 10.05 8.58
N ASP A 123 2.14 9.58 9.41
CA ASP A 123 2.52 9.03 10.70
C ASP A 123 3.34 7.76 10.50
N THR A 124 4.36 7.61 11.33
CA THR A 124 5.15 6.40 11.44
C THR A 124 4.96 5.76 12.81
N PHE A 125 5.22 4.49 12.88
CA PHE A 125 4.96 3.71 14.08
C PHE A 125 6.18 2.86 14.42
N PRO A 126 6.46 2.63 15.71
CA PRO A 126 7.55 1.79 16.10
C PRO A 126 7.38 0.37 15.53
N LYS A 127 8.49 -0.25 15.21
CA LYS A 127 8.50 -1.67 14.85
C LYS A 127 8.13 -2.49 16.07
N GLU A 128 7.18 -3.39 15.91
CA GLU A 128 6.73 -4.32 16.94
C GLU A 128 7.15 -5.75 16.56
N ASP A 129 7.40 -6.58 17.57
CA ASP A 129 7.51 -8.02 17.34
C ASP A 129 6.13 -8.56 17.00
N THR A 130 6.05 -9.29 15.89
CA THR A 130 4.80 -9.79 15.36
C THR A 130 4.87 -11.29 15.12
N VAL A 131 3.71 -11.94 15.26
CA VAL A 131 3.49 -13.32 14.83
C VAL A 131 2.35 -13.36 13.83
N VAL A 132 2.45 -14.24 12.85
CA VAL A 132 1.43 -14.43 11.82
C VAL A 132 0.71 -15.75 12.08
N PHE A 133 -0.61 -15.71 12.13
CA PHE A 133 -1.46 -16.87 12.18
C PHE A 133 -2.10 -17.09 10.83
N TYR A 134 -1.97 -18.29 10.29
CA TYR A 134 -2.75 -18.77 9.16
C TYR A 134 -3.93 -19.57 9.70
N VAL A 135 -5.14 -19.11 9.40
CA VAL A 135 -6.39 -19.76 9.81
C VAL A 135 -7.08 -20.26 8.55
N GLY A 136 -7.22 -21.57 8.44
CA GLY A 136 -7.89 -22.20 7.31
C GLY A 136 -9.20 -22.86 7.75
N SER A 137 -10.23 -22.80 6.91
CA SER A 137 -11.51 -23.49 7.07
C SER A 137 -12.01 -24.01 5.73
N ASN A 138 -12.93 -24.96 5.77
CA ASN A 138 -13.68 -25.41 4.58
C ASN A 138 -15.07 -24.76 4.48
N ALA A 139 -15.41 -23.89 5.44
CA ALA A 139 -16.66 -23.15 5.49
C ALA A 139 -16.35 -21.63 5.57
N PRO A 140 -16.75 -20.83 4.57
CA PRO A 140 -16.53 -19.38 4.58
C PRO A 140 -17.11 -18.66 5.81
N ASP A 141 -18.20 -19.18 6.37
CA ASP A 141 -18.86 -18.62 7.55
C ASP A 141 -17.97 -18.69 8.80
N ASP A 142 -17.11 -19.69 8.93
CA ASP A 142 -16.13 -19.77 10.01
C ASP A 142 -15.16 -18.58 9.95
N LEU A 143 -14.68 -18.24 8.76
CA LEU A 143 -13.77 -17.12 8.56
C LEU A 143 -14.47 -15.78 8.81
N THR A 144 -15.75 -15.69 8.47
CA THR A 144 -16.59 -14.53 8.83
C THR A 144 -16.71 -14.40 10.34
N ALA A 145 -16.97 -15.50 11.06
CA ALA A 145 -17.04 -15.50 12.52
C ALA A 145 -15.70 -15.11 13.17
N VAL A 146 -14.57 -15.65 12.66
CA VAL A 146 -13.22 -15.27 13.09
C VAL A 146 -12.99 -13.77 12.89
N ARG A 147 -13.28 -13.23 11.69
CA ARG A 147 -13.15 -11.80 11.41
C ARG A 147 -13.95 -10.95 12.40
N ARG A 148 -15.21 -11.29 12.60
CA ARG A 148 -16.09 -10.57 13.55
C ARG A 148 -15.52 -10.60 14.96
N HIS A 149 -15.10 -11.76 15.43
CA HIS A 149 -14.50 -11.90 16.75
C HIS A 149 -13.24 -11.05 16.91
N LEU A 150 -12.31 -11.10 15.95
CA LEU A 150 -11.09 -10.31 15.98
C LEU A 150 -11.35 -8.80 16.02
N LEU A 151 -12.37 -8.32 15.31
CA LEU A 151 -12.68 -6.89 15.23
C LEU A 151 -13.48 -6.39 16.44
N THR A 152 -14.33 -7.22 17.05
CA THR A 152 -15.26 -6.77 18.12
C THR A 152 -14.80 -7.15 19.50
N ALA A 153 -14.22 -8.33 19.71
CA ALA A 153 -13.94 -8.88 21.03
C ALA A 153 -12.51 -8.65 21.52
N LEU A 154 -11.54 -8.48 20.61
CA LEU A 154 -10.16 -8.27 21.05
C LEU A 154 -9.94 -6.86 21.61
N PRO A 155 -9.20 -6.72 22.74
CA PRO A 155 -8.86 -5.43 23.30
C PRO A 155 -8.03 -4.57 22.33
N SER A 156 -7.12 -5.18 21.56
CA SER A 156 -6.37 -4.52 20.50
C SER A 156 -6.66 -5.15 19.14
N LEU A 157 -6.75 -4.31 18.13
CA LEU A 157 -6.89 -4.79 16.74
C LEU A 157 -5.59 -5.45 16.27
N PRO A 158 -5.67 -6.48 15.42
CA PRO A 158 -4.49 -7.04 14.78
C PRO A 158 -3.80 -5.97 13.91
N VAL A 159 -2.50 -6.10 13.71
CA VAL A 159 -1.73 -5.19 12.84
C VAL A 159 -2.26 -5.27 11.41
N ALA A 160 -2.41 -6.50 10.93
CA ALA A 160 -2.92 -6.79 9.59
C ALA A 160 -3.87 -7.99 9.63
N GLY A 161 -4.79 -8.05 8.68
CA GLY A 161 -5.68 -9.19 8.47
C GLY A 161 -6.07 -9.24 7.01
N GLU A 162 -5.99 -10.42 6.41
CA GLU A 162 -6.29 -10.63 5.00
C GLU A 162 -7.07 -11.92 4.82
N TYR A 163 -8.11 -11.88 4.01
CA TYR A 163 -8.82 -13.06 3.56
C TYR A 163 -8.29 -13.46 2.18
N ILE A 164 -7.94 -14.72 2.06
CA ILE A 164 -7.47 -15.30 0.80
C ILE A 164 -8.45 -16.41 0.38
N HIS A 165 -9.19 -16.16 -0.71
CA HIS A 165 -10.02 -17.18 -1.32
C HIS A 165 -9.16 -18.28 -1.93
N ARG A 166 -9.69 -19.51 -1.96
CA ARG A 166 -9.00 -20.67 -2.53
C ARG A 166 -8.45 -20.43 -3.93
N ASP A 167 -9.24 -19.84 -4.81
CA ASP A 167 -8.78 -19.56 -6.18
C ASP A 167 -7.58 -18.59 -6.20
N ALA A 168 -7.57 -17.58 -5.31
CA ALA A 168 -6.45 -16.67 -5.19
C ALA A 168 -5.20 -17.38 -4.65
N TYR A 169 -5.38 -18.31 -3.72
CA TYR A 169 -4.32 -19.17 -3.23
C TYR A 169 -3.73 -20.03 -4.36
N ASP A 170 -4.56 -20.72 -5.14
CA ASP A 170 -4.13 -21.59 -6.25
C ASP A 170 -3.41 -20.79 -7.34
N ILE A 171 -3.87 -19.57 -7.64
CA ILE A 171 -3.19 -18.63 -8.55
C ILE A 171 -1.83 -18.23 -7.97
N GLY A 172 -1.77 -17.90 -6.68
CA GLY A 172 -0.53 -17.54 -5.99
C GLY A 172 0.47 -18.69 -5.95
N GLU A 173 0.01 -19.90 -5.71
CA GLU A 173 0.84 -21.11 -5.75
C GLU A 173 1.41 -21.35 -7.15
N ARG A 174 0.59 -21.18 -8.18
CA ARG A 174 0.99 -21.42 -9.57
C ARG A 174 1.91 -20.36 -10.13
N TYR A 175 1.64 -19.08 -9.87
CA TYR A 175 2.30 -17.96 -10.54
C TYR A 175 3.17 -17.10 -9.63
N GLY A 176 3.06 -17.21 -8.31
CA GLY A 176 3.81 -16.40 -7.34
C GLY A 176 5.15 -16.99 -6.90
N LYS A 177 5.50 -18.19 -7.37
CA LYS A 177 6.64 -18.95 -6.88
C LYS A 177 7.99 -18.29 -7.13
N ASP A 178 8.18 -17.70 -8.28
CA ASP A 178 9.39 -16.96 -8.66
C ASP A 178 9.61 -15.76 -7.75
N THR A 179 8.56 -14.98 -7.51
CA THR A 179 8.57 -13.81 -6.62
C THR A 179 8.80 -14.22 -5.17
N PHE A 180 8.13 -15.28 -4.72
CA PHE A 180 8.34 -15.82 -3.36
C PHE A 180 9.81 -16.21 -3.15
N LEU A 181 10.37 -17.03 -4.05
CA LEU A 181 11.75 -17.49 -3.95
C LEU A 181 12.77 -16.34 -4.05
N LEU A 182 12.46 -15.32 -4.85
CA LEU A 182 13.26 -14.12 -4.94
C LEU A 182 13.32 -13.39 -3.58
N ILE A 183 12.16 -13.20 -2.94
CA ILE A 183 12.05 -12.56 -1.63
C ILE A 183 12.73 -13.40 -0.55
N ASP A 184 12.46 -14.70 -0.54
CA ASP A 184 12.99 -15.63 0.47
C ASP A 184 14.52 -15.70 0.44
N ARG A 185 15.12 -15.78 -0.76
CA ARG A 185 16.57 -15.93 -0.91
C ARG A 185 17.36 -14.62 -0.90
N LEU A 186 16.79 -13.54 -1.44
CA LEU A 186 17.50 -12.28 -1.62
C LEU A 186 17.10 -11.19 -0.64
N GLY A 187 15.98 -11.38 0.07
CA GLY A 187 15.37 -10.38 0.92
C GLY A 187 14.71 -9.24 0.14
N THR A 188 13.81 -8.53 0.79
CA THR A 188 13.01 -7.45 0.15
C THR A 188 13.85 -6.28 -0.36
N ALA A 189 15.01 -6.00 0.26
CA ALA A 189 15.88 -4.89 -0.13
C ALA A 189 16.48 -5.04 -1.55
N ARG A 190 16.63 -6.28 -2.05
CA ARG A 190 17.18 -6.57 -3.38
C ARG A 190 16.12 -6.71 -4.47
N VAL A 191 14.87 -6.86 -4.08
CA VAL A 191 13.73 -7.03 -5.02
C VAL A 191 13.66 -5.92 -6.07
N PRO A 192 13.80 -4.61 -5.75
CA PRO A 192 13.76 -3.57 -6.77
C PRO A 192 14.86 -3.72 -7.83
N ARG A 193 16.06 -4.15 -7.45
CA ARG A 193 17.17 -4.38 -8.40
C ARG A 193 16.89 -5.57 -9.31
N ALA A 194 16.32 -6.65 -8.77
CA ALA A 194 15.95 -7.82 -9.56
C ALA A 194 14.84 -7.49 -10.57
N PHE A 195 13.84 -6.72 -10.18
CA PHE A 195 12.81 -6.24 -11.11
C PHE A 195 13.35 -5.27 -12.16
N ALA A 196 14.27 -4.38 -11.80
CA ALA A 196 14.92 -3.49 -12.76
C ALA A 196 15.72 -4.28 -13.81
N LEU A 197 16.42 -5.35 -13.39
CA LEU A 197 17.12 -6.26 -14.31
C LEU A 197 16.13 -6.99 -15.22
N LYS A 198 15.06 -7.54 -14.64
CA LYS A 198 13.98 -8.19 -15.41
C LYS A 198 13.41 -7.25 -16.48
N SER A 199 13.07 -6.01 -16.09
CA SER A 199 12.53 -5.02 -17.04
C SER A 199 13.48 -4.71 -18.19
N ARG A 200 14.81 -4.70 -17.96
CA ARG A 200 15.80 -4.53 -19.03
C ARG A 200 15.82 -5.73 -19.97
N VAL A 201 15.72 -6.92 -19.43
CA VAL A 201 15.64 -8.17 -20.22
C VAL A 201 14.36 -8.20 -21.04
N ASP A 202 13.23 -7.83 -20.43
CA ASP A 202 11.93 -7.74 -21.12
C ASP A 202 12.00 -6.74 -22.29
N ALA A 203 12.52 -5.54 -22.06
CA ALA A 203 12.68 -4.51 -23.08
C ALA A 203 13.61 -4.96 -24.24
N PHE A 204 14.62 -5.77 -23.94
CA PHE A 204 15.48 -6.35 -24.97
C PHE A 204 14.72 -7.36 -25.85
N PHE A 205 13.95 -8.29 -25.24
CA PHE A 205 13.16 -9.26 -25.99
C PHE A 205 12.00 -8.60 -26.76
N GLU A 206 11.37 -7.56 -26.19
CA GLU A 206 10.33 -6.80 -26.89
C GLU A 206 10.85 -6.11 -28.15
N ARG A 207 12.09 -5.57 -28.13
CA ARG A 207 12.73 -5.02 -29.33
C ARG A 207 12.96 -6.05 -30.45
N LEU A 208 13.03 -7.32 -30.09
CA LEU A 208 13.14 -8.45 -31.02
C LEU A 208 11.77 -9.03 -31.42
N GLY A 209 10.65 -8.40 -30.98
CA GLY A 209 9.30 -8.89 -31.26
C GLY A 209 8.90 -10.10 -30.42
N LEU A 210 9.66 -10.45 -29.38
CA LEU A 210 9.47 -11.64 -28.54
C LEU A 210 8.78 -11.26 -27.22
N HIS A 211 7.46 -11.06 -27.26
CA HIS A 211 6.69 -10.67 -26.07
C HIS A 211 6.48 -11.82 -25.08
N GLY A 212 6.71 -11.56 -23.78
CA GLY A 212 6.43 -12.49 -22.69
C GLY A 212 7.31 -13.75 -22.65
N VAL A 213 8.45 -13.77 -23.35
CA VAL A 213 9.37 -14.92 -23.35
C VAL A 213 10.05 -15.07 -22.00
N SER A 214 10.47 -13.97 -21.38
CA SER A 214 11.09 -13.96 -20.04
C SER A 214 10.15 -14.52 -18.97
N ASP A 215 8.87 -14.13 -18.98
CA ASP A 215 7.88 -14.65 -18.03
C ASP A 215 7.64 -16.14 -18.19
N ARG A 216 7.50 -16.61 -19.44
CA ARG A 216 7.33 -18.04 -19.73
C ARG A 216 8.56 -18.87 -19.33
N ALA A 217 9.76 -18.32 -19.55
CA ALA A 217 11.00 -18.97 -19.15
C ALA A 217 11.11 -19.05 -17.62
N LEU A 218 10.84 -17.96 -16.91
CA LEU A 218 10.84 -17.92 -15.45
C LEU A 218 9.79 -18.86 -14.86
N GLN A 219 8.58 -18.89 -15.40
CA GLN A 219 7.54 -19.82 -14.96
C GLN A 219 7.92 -21.28 -15.14
N ARG A 220 8.54 -21.62 -16.31
CA ARG A 220 9.02 -23.00 -16.54
C ARG A 220 10.14 -23.38 -15.57
N LEU A 221 11.10 -22.49 -15.34
CA LEU A 221 12.18 -22.71 -14.38
C LEU A 221 11.65 -22.82 -12.95
N ALA A 222 10.72 -21.94 -12.55
CA ALA A 222 10.07 -22.01 -11.26
C ALA A 222 9.25 -23.31 -11.09
N GLY A 223 8.67 -23.82 -12.16
CA GLY A 223 7.96 -25.10 -12.17
C GLY A 223 8.82 -26.33 -11.81
N LEU A 224 10.13 -26.25 -12.07
CA LEU A 224 11.09 -27.32 -11.73
C LEU A 224 11.50 -27.32 -10.26
N LEU A 225 11.22 -26.24 -9.53
CA LEU A 225 11.55 -26.14 -8.11
C LEU A 225 10.45 -26.77 -7.24
N PRO A 226 10.77 -27.27 -6.03
CA PRO A 226 9.77 -27.85 -5.12
C PRO A 226 8.68 -26.83 -4.73
N PRO A 227 7.50 -27.27 -4.26
CA PRO A 227 6.45 -26.40 -3.75
C PRO A 227 7.01 -25.42 -2.71
N HIS A 228 6.62 -24.15 -2.79
CA HIS A 228 7.10 -23.11 -1.90
C HIS A 228 6.14 -22.82 -0.73
N LEU A 229 4.90 -23.31 -0.83
CA LEU A 229 3.92 -23.18 0.24
C LEU A 229 3.78 -24.51 1.01
N PRO A 230 3.53 -24.47 2.33
CA PRO A 230 3.30 -25.68 3.11
C PRO A 230 2.08 -26.45 2.60
N ARG A 231 2.20 -27.76 2.46
CA ARG A 231 1.09 -28.62 1.98
C ARG A 231 -0.19 -28.47 2.82
N ARG A 232 -0.05 -28.24 4.13
CA ARG A 232 -1.20 -28.03 5.03
C ARG A 232 -2.08 -26.83 4.64
N MET A 233 -1.52 -25.82 3.99
CA MET A 233 -2.30 -24.68 3.51
C MET A 233 -3.23 -25.06 2.35
N SER A 234 -2.90 -26.08 1.56
CA SER A 234 -3.70 -26.54 0.42
C SER A 234 -4.86 -27.46 0.80
N GLU A 235 -4.98 -27.84 2.07
CA GLU A 235 -6.04 -28.72 2.56
C GLU A 235 -7.39 -28.02 2.73
N PHE A 236 -7.38 -26.68 2.85
CA PHE A 236 -8.59 -25.88 3.04
C PHE A 236 -9.16 -25.37 1.71
N ARG A 237 -10.49 -25.25 1.64
CA ARG A 237 -11.23 -24.88 0.43
C ARG A 237 -11.89 -23.51 0.51
N ALA A 238 -11.89 -22.88 1.68
CA ALA A 238 -12.43 -21.54 1.90
C ALA A 238 -11.35 -20.60 2.42
#